data_a076eac9b206bc1ab8cb8b5803e43d78
#
_entry.id   a076eac9b206bc1ab8cb8b5803e43d78
#
_cell.length_a   1.000
_cell.length_b   1.000
_cell.length_c   1.000
_cell.angle_alpha   90.00
_cell.angle_beta   90.00
_cell.angle_gamma   90.00
#
_symmetry.space_group_name_H-M   'P 1'
#
loop_
_entity.id
_entity.type
_entity.pdbx_description
1 polymer ?
#
loop_
_entity_poly.entity_id
_entity_poly.type
_entity_poly.pdbx_seq_one_letter_code
_entity_poly.pdbx_strand_id
1 'polypeptide(L)'
;QAGLETALDNLCQQASQAIEDGATILVLSDKDMDANHAPIPSLLATAGVHHHLLRDKTRPKIGLVVETGEAREMMHFALLIGYGAGAIYPYLAYETVAQIADEGIFLERLDAETAVSNFIKATRKGLFKIIAKMGISTIQSYRGAQIFEVVGLGEKLVDQFFTGTPSRISGAELDILAKEALARHKKGFVNEVSSILDQGGQYHWRRGEEKHMLNPNAIGLLQHATRSNDYATFKKFSKHADGESTRQCTLRGLFNFRKTSPIPIDEVESVEEITKRFCTGAMSIGSISREAHETLAIAMNRLGGRSNTGEGGEDSIRNTPDTNGDSRRSKIKQVASGRFGVNSYYLSNADEMQIKISQGAKPGEGGQLPGHKVS
;
A
#
# COMPACT_ATOMS: atom_id res chain seq x y z
N GLN A 1 -5.61 -27.74 4.77
CA GLN A 1 -4.21 -27.71 5.27
C GLN A 1 -3.41 -28.86 4.69
N ALA A 2 -3.78 -30.11 4.98
CA ALA A 2 -3.06 -31.28 4.44
C ALA A 2 -2.91 -31.28 2.92
N GLY A 3 -3.93 -30.82 2.19
CA GLY A 3 -3.88 -30.76 0.73
C GLY A 3 -2.84 -29.78 0.18
N LEU A 4 -2.73 -28.55 0.74
CA LEU A 4 -1.75 -27.58 0.28
C LEU A 4 -0.32 -27.99 0.67
N GLU A 5 -0.11 -28.51 1.88
CA GLU A 5 1.18 -28.98 2.34
C GLU A 5 1.69 -30.15 1.46
N THR A 6 0.84 -31.17 1.25
CA THR A 6 1.18 -32.29 0.36
C THR A 6 1.44 -31.83 -1.08
N ALA A 7 0.68 -30.86 -1.59
CA ALA A 7 0.89 -30.32 -2.93
C ALA A 7 2.23 -29.60 -3.07
N LEU A 8 2.64 -28.82 -2.05
CA LEU A 8 3.95 -28.17 -2.00
C LEU A 8 5.10 -29.18 -1.91
N ASP A 9 4.96 -30.20 -1.09
CA ASP A 9 5.96 -31.28 -0.99
C ASP A 9 6.12 -32.03 -2.32
N ASN A 10 5.00 -32.38 -2.96
CA ASN A 10 5.02 -33.02 -4.26
C ASN A 10 5.65 -32.11 -5.33
N LEU A 11 5.33 -30.80 -5.34
CA LEU A 11 5.91 -29.84 -6.26
C LEU A 11 7.44 -29.77 -6.10
N CYS A 12 7.92 -29.72 -4.87
CA CYS A 12 9.34 -29.69 -4.54
C CYS A 12 10.05 -30.99 -4.99
N GLN A 13 9.44 -32.16 -4.75
CA GLN A 13 9.97 -33.43 -5.20
C GLN A 13 10.02 -33.53 -6.73
N GLN A 14 8.96 -33.12 -7.42
CA GLN A 14 8.93 -33.06 -8.89
C GLN A 14 10.02 -32.15 -9.45
N ALA A 15 10.29 -31.01 -8.79
CA ALA A 15 11.36 -30.10 -9.18
C ALA A 15 12.73 -30.78 -9.05
N SER A 16 13.01 -31.50 -7.98
CA SER A 16 14.26 -32.23 -7.80
C SER A 16 14.39 -33.37 -8.84
N GLN A 17 13.34 -34.15 -9.07
CA GLN A 17 13.34 -35.23 -10.06
C GLN A 17 13.59 -34.71 -11.49
N ALA A 18 12.93 -33.61 -11.88
CA ALA A 18 13.14 -33.01 -13.19
C ALA A 18 14.59 -32.60 -13.42
N ILE A 19 15.30 -32.12 -12.38
CA ILE A 19 16.73 -31.78 -12.45
C ILE A 19 17.57 -33.06 -12.63
N GLU A 20 17.25 -34.13 -11.94
CA GLU A 20 17.92 -35.43 -12.10
C GLU A 20 17.73 -35.99 -13.50
N ASP A 21 16.55 -35.79 -14.08
CA ASP A 21 16.18 -36.17 -15.46
C ASP A 21 16.82 -35.26 -16.52
N GLY A 22 17.60 -34.25 -16.10
CA GLY A 22 18.38 -33.39 -16.99
C GLY A 22 17.68 -32.11 -17.44
N ALA A 23 16.56 -31.73 -16.83
CA ALA A 23 15.94 -30.44 -17.08
C ALA A 23 16.86 -29.27 -16.67
N THR A 24 16.91 -28.23 -17.50
CA THR A 24 17.68 -27.00 -17.25
C THR A 24 16.77 -25.80 -16.98
N ILE A 25 15.49 -25.93 -17.27
CA ILE A 25 14.45 -24.92 -16.99
C ILE A 25 13.24 -25.63 -16.40
N LEU A 26 12.75 -25.11 -15.28
CA LEU A 26 11.45 -25.47 -14.70
C LEU A 26 10.44 -24.35 -14.95
N VAL A 27 9.25 -24.74 -15.38
CA VAL A 27 8.11 -23.82 -15.51
C VAL A 27 7.08 -24.20 -14.44
N LEU A 28 6.85 -23.28 -13.47
CA LEU A 28 5.75 -23.39 -12.54
C LEU A 28 4.54 -22.71 -13.17
N SER A 29 3.47 -23.46 -13.40
CA SER A 29 2.26 -22.97 -14.08
C SER A 29 1.01 -23.21 -13.25
N ASP A 30 0.14 -22.20 -13.20
CA ASP A 30 -1.21 -22.31 -12.66
C ASP A 30 -2.30 -22.33 -13.76
N LYS A 31 -1.90 -22.45 -15.03
CA LYS A 31 -2.79 -22.30 -16.18
C LYS A 31 -3.83 -23.42 -16.33
N ASP A 32 -3.48 -24.61 -15.88
CA ASP A 32 -4.35 -25.80 -16.02
C ASP A 32 -5.31 -25.98 -14.82
N MET A 33 -5.59 -24.92 -14.06
CA MET A 33 -6.58 -24.98 -12.99
C MET A 33 -7.98 -25.22 -13.56
N ASP A 34 -8.77 -26.01 -12.84
CA ASP A 34 -10.16 -26.32 -13.18
C ASP A 34 -11.07 -26.25 -11.94
N ALA A 35 -12.35 -26.53 -12.08
CA ALA A 35 -13.30 -26.46 -10.95
C ALA A 35 -12.93 -27.33 -9.74
N ASN A 36 -12.12 -28.38 -9.91
CA ASN A 36 -11.73 -29.34 -8.89
C ASN A 36 -10.29 -29.12 -8.39
N HIS A 37 -9.47 -28.37 -9.13
CA HIS A 37 -8.05 -28.20 -8.85
C HIS A 37 -7.73 -26.70 -8.67
N ALA A 38 -7.62 -26.27 -7.43
CA ALA A 38 -7.18 -24.92 -7.09
C ALA A 38 -5.65 -24.80 -7.20
N PRO A 39 -5.12 -23.68 -7.73
CA PRO A 39 -3.68 -23.49 -7.83
C PRO A 39 -3.05 -23.26 -6.45
N ILE A 40 -1.80 -23.67 -6.30
CA ILE A 40 -0.94 -23.20 -5.22
C ILE A 40 -0.66 -21.71 -5.47
N PRO A 41 -0.77 -20.81 -4.47
CA PRO A 41 -0.41 -19.40 -4.66
C PRO A 41 0.99 -19.26 -5.28
N SER A 42 1.11 -18.51 -6.36
CA SER A 42 2.31 -18.51 -7.22
C SER A 42 3.58 -18.09 -6.48
N LEU A 43 3.48 -17.12 -5.56
CA LEU A 43 4.61 -16.70 -4.74
C LEU A 43 5.04 -17.82 -3.76
N LEU A 44 4.09 -18.52 -3.16
CA LEU A 44 4.37 -19.63 -2.24
C LEU A 44 5.02 -20.81 -2.98
N ALA A 45 4.52 -21.16 -4.17
CA ALA A 45 5.12 -22.17 -5.03
C ALA A 45 6.54 -21.81 -5.45
N THR A 46 6.74 -20.57 -5.90
CA THR A 46 8.05 -20.05 -6.34
C THR A 46 9.08 -20.09 -5.21
N ALA A 47 8.72 -19.50 -4.06
CA ALA A 47 9.60 -19.47 -2.89
C ALA A 47 9.86 -20.87 -2.32
N GLY A 48 8.85 -21.72 -2.29
CA GLY A 48 8.96 -23.10 -1.83
C GLY A 48 9.96 -23.89 -2.66
N VAL A 49 9.80 -23.91 -3.97
CA VAL A 49 10.73 -24.60 -4.88
C VAL A 49 12.13 -23.97 -4.80
N HIS A 50 12.23 -22.64 -4.79
CA HIS A 50 13.52 -21.94 -4.68
C HIS A 50 14.29 -22.35 -3.43
N HIS A 51 13.68 -22.30 -2.26
CA HIS A 51 14.33 -22.64 -1.00
C HIS A 51 14.56 -24.14 -0.82
N HIS A 52 13.69 -24.98 -1.37
CA HIS A 52 13.91 -26.42 -1.41
C HIS A 52 15.19 -26.76 -2.20
N LEU A 53 15.30 -26.26 -3.43
CA LEU A 53 16.48 -26.49 -4.27
C LEU A 53 17.76 -25.83 -3.73
N LEU A 54 17.65 -24.77 -2.93
CA LEU A 54 18.80 -24.20 -2.20
C LEU A 54 19.30 -25.16 -1.11
N ARG A 55 18.38 -25.75 -0.34
CA ARG A 55 18.73 -26.77 0.68
C ARG A 55 19.38 -27.99 0.05
N ASP A 56 18.90 -28.42 -1.10
CA ASP A 56 19.44 -29.55 -1.88
C ASP A 56 20.70 -29.19 -2.68
N LYS A 57 21.13 -27.90 -2.65
CA LYS A 57 22.30 -27.40 -3.40
C LYS A 57 22.19 -27.58 -4.92
N THR A 58 21.00 -27.73 -5.45
CA THR A 58 20.73 -27.92 -6.89
C THR A 58 20.22 -26.64 -7.57
N ARG A 59 19.83 -25.61 -6.82
CA ARG A 59 19.26 -24.37 -7.34
C ARG A 59 20.07 -23.71 -8.48
N PRO A 60 21.40 -23.69 -8.49
CA PRO A 60 22.20 -23.08 -9.59
C PRO A 60 22.11 -23.83 -10.91
N LYS A 61 21.67 -25.10 -10.91
CA LYS A 61 21.58 -25.94 -12.12
C LYS A 61 20.42 -25.57 -13.04
N ILE A 62 19.49 -24.70 -12.59
CA ILE A 62 18.20 -24.57 -13.23
C ILE A 62 17.71 -23.12 -13.33
N GLY A 63 17.09 -22.77 -14.47
CA GLY A 63 16.26 -21.61 -14.64
C GLY A 63 14.84 -21.85 -14.08
N LEU A 64 14.27 -20.90 -13.36
CA LEU A 64 12.90 -20.98 -12.83
C LEU A 64 12.02 -19.95 -13.55
N VAL A 65 11.01 -20.42 -14.24
CA VAL A 65 10.00 -19.61 -14.96
C VAL A 65 8.68 -19.76 -14.22
N VAL A 66 7.94 -18.66 -14.06
CA VAL A 66 6.61 -18.66 -13.45
C VAL A 66 5.58 -18.22 -14.47
N GLU A 67 4.70 -19.13 -14.86
CA GLU A 67 3.53 -18.87 -15.70
C GLU A 67 2.32 -18.76 -14.77
N THR A 68 1.74 -17.55 -14.62
CA THR A 68 0.72 -17.34 -13.61
C THR A 68 -0.33 -16.31 -13.99
N GLY A 69 -1.57 -16.56 -13.60
CA GLY A 69 -2.66 -15.60 -13.64
C GLY A 69 -2.65 -14.59 -12.50
N GLU A 70 -1.84 -14.77 -11.44
CA GLU A 70 -1.85 -13.89 -10.28
C GLU A 70 -1.01 -12.62 -10.48
N ALA A 71 0.01 -12.63 -11.34
CA ALA A 71 0.92 -11.50 -11.51
C ALA A 71 0.30 -10.42 -12.41
N ARG A 72 -0.08 -9.27 -11.84
CA ARG A 72 -0.70 -8.13 -12.54
C ARG A 72 -0.19 -6.76 -12.13
N GLU A 73 0.44 -6.64 -10.96
CA GLU A 73 0.96 -5.38 -10.40
C GLU A 73 2.47 -5.44 -10.17
N MET A 74 3.12 -4.28 -10.13
CA MET A 74 4.59 -4.18 -9.95
C MET A 74 5.12 -4.98 -8.77
N MET A 75 4.40 -4.98 -7.65
CA MET A 75 4.81 -5.71 -6.44
C MET A 75 4.81 -7.21 -6.66
N HIS A 76 3.85 -7.75 -7.43
CA HIS A 76 3.81 -9.18 -7.74
C HIS A 76 5.07 -9.62 -8.50
N PHE A 77 5.49 -8.86 -9.51
CA PHE A 77 6.71 -9.14 -10.26
C PHE A 77 7.96 -8.98 -9.39
N ALA A 78 8.01 -7.94 -8.57
CA ALA A 78 9.12 -7.69 -7.67
C ALA A 78 9.30 -8.85 -6.66
N LEU A 79 8.20 -9.35 -6.08
CA LEU A 79 8.21 -10.47 -5.15
C LEU A 79 8.63 -11.78 -5.83
N LEU A 80 8.03 -12.13 -6.97
CA LEU A 80 8.36 -13.37 -7.68
C LEU A 80 9.83 -13.41 -8.09
N ILE A 81 10.39 -12.31 -8.60
CA ILE A 81 11.81 -12.23 -8.93
C ILE A 81 12.66 -12.29 -7.65
N GLY A 82 12.28 -11.55 -6.61
CA GLY A 82 13.00 -11.53 -5.34
C GLY A 82 13.10 -12.91 -4.70
N TYR A 83 12.07 -13.74 -4.85
CA TYR A 83 12.02 -15.12 -4.35
C TYR A 83 12.41 -16.18 -5.39
N GLY A 84 13.07 -15.80 -6.47
CA GLY A 84 13.81 -16.75 -7.27
C GLY A 84 13.38 -16.91 -8.73
N ALA A 85 12.28 -16.30 -9.19
CA ALA A 85 11.89 -16.38 -10.58
C ALA A 85 12.96 -15.74 -11.49
N GLY A 86 13.32 -16.45 -12.56
CA GLY A 86 14.19 -15.94 -13.62
C GLY A 86 13.42 -15.24 -14.73
N ALA A 87 12.20 -15.70 -14.97
CA ALA A 87 11.23 -15.10 -15.91
C ALA A 87 9.81 -15.29 -15.38
N ILE A 88 8.90 -14.40 -15.79
CA ILE A 88 7.49 -14.43 -15.41
C ILE A 88 6.66 -14.26 -16.67
N TYR A 89 5.71 -15.15 -16.88
CA TYR A 89 4.70 -15.05 -17.93
C TYR A 89 3.31 -14.85 -17.31
N PRO A 90 2.83 -13.60 -17.21
CA PRO A 90 1.56 -13.25 -16.61
C PRO A 90 0.42 -13.39 -17.64
N TYR A 91 0.11 -14.63 -18.05
CA TYR A 91 -0.76 -14.92 -19.18
C TYR A 91 -2.13 -14.23 -19.05
N LEU A 92 -2.76 -14.27 -17.88
CA LEU A 92 -4.08 -13.68 -17.67
C LEU A 92 -4.06 -12.14 -17.76
N ALA A 93 -2.99 -11.50 -17.29
CA ALA A 93 -2.85 -10.06 -17.46
C ALA A 93 -2.70 -9.66 -18.93
N TYR A 94 -1.97 -10.45 -19.73
CA TYR A 94 -1.84 -10.21 -21.17
C TYR A 94 -3.16 -10.40 -21.90
N GLU A 95 -3.87 -11.49 -21.63
CA GLU A 95 -5.17 -11.77 -22.20
C GLU A 95 -6.19 -10.68 -21.83
N THR A 96 -6.22 -10.25 -20.56
CA THR A 96 -7.11 -9.18 -20.10
C THR A 96 -6.82 -7.86 -20.81
N VAL A 97 -5.54 -7.47 -20.91
CA VAL A 97 -5.14 -6.20 -21.57
C VAL A 97 -5.48 -6.25 -23.06
N ALA A 98 -5.26 -7.39 -23.73
CA ALA A 98 -5.63 -7.58 -25.13
C ALA A 98 -7.14 -7.46 -25.32
N GLN A 99 -7.94 -8.14 -24.50
CA GLN A 99 -9.40 -8.07 -24.55
C GLN A 99 -9.93 -6.64 -24.35
N ILE A 100 -9.41 -5.90 -23.36
CA ILE A 100 -9.81 -4.51 -23.11
C ILE A 100 -9.50 -3.61 -24.32
N ALA A 101 -8.40 -3.87 -25.02
CA ALA A 101 -8.04 -3.14 -26.24
C ALA A 101 -9.02 -3.46 -27.38
N ASP A 102 -9.32 -4.74 -27.61
CA ASP A 102 -10.25 -5.19 -28.65
C ASP A 102 -11.68 -4.69 -28.41
N GLU A 103 -12.12 -4.61 -27.16
CA GLU A 103 -13.42 -4.05 -26.76
C GLU A 103 -13.47 -2.51 -26.86
N GLY A 104 -12.33 -1.83 -27.11
CA GLY A 104 -12.25 -0.38 -27.28
C GLY A 104 -12.53 0.42 -25.99
N ILE A 105 -12.24 -0.16 -24.84
CA ILE A 105 -12.48 0.48 -23.50
C ILE A 105 -11.44 1.58 -23.23
N PHE A 106 -10.26 1.53 -23.86
CA PHE A 106 -9.25 2.58 -23.71
C PHE A 106 -9.69 3.89 -24.40
N LEU A 107 -9.34 5.02 -23.81
CA LEU A 107 -9.61 6.37 -24.37
C LEU A 107 -8.96 6.56 -25.74
N GLU A 108 -7.80 5.96 -25.98
CA GLU A 108 -7.11 5.91 -27.27
C GLU A 108 -7.30 4.51 -27.86
N ARG A 109 -7.60 4.43 -29.15
CA ARG A 109 -7.68 3.16 -29.86
C ARG A 109 -6.27 2.55 -29.95
N LEU A 110 -6.07 1.49 -29.18
CA LEU A 110 -4.88 0.64 -29.23
C LEU A 110 -5.27 -0.73 -29.75
N ASP A 111 -4.42 -1.32 -30.58
CA ASP A 111 -4.53 -2.74 -30.89
C ASP A 111 -4.01 -3.61 -29.73
N ALA A 112 -4.43 -4.86 -29.68
CA ALA A 112 -4.09 -5.78 -28.60
C ALA A 112 -2.56 -5.97 -28.43
N GLU A 113 -1.81 -6.06 -29.50
CA GLU A 113 -0.35 -6.26 -29.47
C GLU A 113 0.34 -5.03 -28.86
N THR A 114 -0.03 -3.84 -29.30
CA THR A 114 0.47 -2.57 -28.74
C THR A 114 0.12 -2.42 -27.27
N ALA A 115 -1.10 -2.77 -26.87
CA ALA A 115 -1.54 -2.71 -25.47
C ALA A 115 -0.72 -3.64 -24.58
N VAL A 116 -0.50 -4.88 -24.98
CA VAL A 116 0.35 -5.85 -24.26
C VAL A 116 1.80 -5.39 -24.23
N SER A 117 2.35 -4.88 -25.32
CA SER A 117 3.70 -4.33 -25.40
C SER A 117 3.88 -3.15 -24.41
N ASN A 118 2.89 -2.27 -24.32
CA ASN A 118 2.88 -1.16 -23.37
C ASN A 118 2.81 -1.64 -21.92
N PHE A 119 2.02 -2.66 -21.62
CA PHE A 119 1.98 -3.28 -20.29
C PHE A 119 3.35 -3.86 -19.91
N ILE A 120 3.99 -4.61 -20.79
CA ILE A 120 5.34 -5.16 -20.57
C ILE A 120 6.36 -4.04 -20.33
N LYS A 121 6.31 -2.99 -21.16
CA LYS A 121 7.20 -1.83 -21.04
C LYS A 121 7.01 -1.07 -19.70
N ALA A 122 5.75 -0.89 -19.30
CA ALA A 122 5.42 -0.24 -18.02
C ALA A 122 5.87 -1.08 -16.83
N THR A 123 5.61 -2.39 -16.85
CA THR A 123 6.03 -3.34 -15.81
C THR A 123 7.55 -3.36 -15.68
N ARG A 124 8.28 -3.49 -16.80
CA ARG A 124 9.75 -3.46 -16.82
C ARG A 124 10.30 -2.15 -16.26
N LYS A 125 9.74 -1.02 -16.67
CA LYS A 125 10.17 0.30 -16.19
C LYS A 125 9.91 0.48 -14.70
N GLY A 126 8.76 0.02 -14.21
CA GLY A 126 8.41 0.05 -12.79
C GLY A 126 9.34 -0.83 -11.96
N LEU A 127 9.64 -2.03 -12.43
CA LEU A 127 10.55 -2.96 -11.77
C LEU A 127 11.98 -2.39 -11.67
N PHE A 128 12.49 -1.78 -12.74
CA PHE A 128 13.79 -1.10 -12.69
C PHE A 128 13.84 0.04 -11.67
N LYS A 129 12.75 0.79 -11.51
CA LYS A 129 12.66 1.81 -10.46
C LYS A 129 12.74 1.21 -9.06
N ILE A 130 12.06 0.08 -8.81
CA ILE A 130 12.11 -0.62 -7.52
C ILE A 130 13.54 -1.10 -7.24
N ILE A 131 14.17 -1.78 -8.19
CA ILE A 131 15.52 -2.32 -8.07
C ILE A 131 16.54 -1.18 -7.83
N ALA A 132 16.46 -0.11 -8.62
CA ALA A 132 17.32 1.06 -8.48
C ALA A 132 17.17 1.74 -7.11
N LYS A 133 15.93 1.81 -6.58
CA LYS A 133 15.67 2.37 -5.25
C LYS A 133 16.35 1.58 -4.14
N MET A 134 16.46 0.26 -4.30
CA MET A 134 17.17 -0.59 -3.36
C MET A 134 18.70 -0.51 -3.51
N GLY A 135 19.21 0.30 -4.44
CA GLY A 135 20.64 0.39 -4.74
C GLY A 135 21.21 -0.85 -5.44
N ILE A 136 20.35 -1.67 -6.04
CA ILE A 136 20.75 -2.90 -6.73
C ILE A 136 20.80 -2.63 -8.23
N SER A 137 21.90 -3.01 -8.89
CA SER A 137 22.14 -2.69 -10.30
C SER A 137 21.80 -3.83 -11.27
N THR A 138 21.64 -5.06 -10.79
CA THR A 138 21.36 -6.22 -11.64
C THR A 138 20.24 -7.07 -11.09
N ILE A 139 19.46 -7.73 -11.96
CA ILE A 139 18.41 -8.68 -11.55
C ILE A 139 19.02 -9.88 -10.81
N GLN A 140 20.21 -10.28 -11.17
CA GLN A 140 20.93 -11.38 -10.49
C GLN A 140 21.13 -11.07 -9.00
N SER A 141 21.56 -9.85 -8.68
CA SER A 141 21.76 -9.41 -7.29
C SER A 141 20.44 -9.12 -6.56
N TYR A 142 19.35 -8.90 -7.29
CA TYR A 142 18.02 -8.70 -6.71
C TYR A 142 17.39 -10.02 -6.26
N ARG A 143 17.65 -11.12 -6.99
CA ARG A 143 17.15 -12.44 -6.60
C ARG A 143 17.79 -12.91 -5.31
N GLY A 144 16.98 -13.25 -4.32
CA GLY A 144 17.45 -13.70 -3.00
C GLY A 144 18.11 -12.61 -2.16
N ALA A 145 17.94 -11.34 -2.48
CA ALA A 145 18.55 -10.22 -1.75
C ALA A 145 17.95 -9.97 -0.35
N GLN A 146 16.90 -10.70 0.05
CA GLN A 146 16.25 -10.58 1.37
C GLN A 146 15.81 -9.15 1.71
N ILE A 147 15.28 -8.43 0.73
CA ILE A 147 14.85 -7.03 0.85
C ILE A 147 13.40 -6.85 1.26
N PHE A 148 12.68 -7.93 1.46
CA PHE A 148 11.28 -7.93 1.88
C PHE A 148 11.16 -8.19 3.37
N GLU A 149 10.06 -7.74 3.94
CA GLU A 149 9.62 -8.04 5.30
C GLU A 149 8.25 -8.73 5.22
N VAL A 150 8.07 -9.75 6.04
CA VAL A 150 6.81 -10.47 6.17
C VAL A 150 6.01 -9.87 7.33
N VAL A 151 4.72 -9.65 7.10
CA VAL A 151 3.78 -9.20 8.12
C VAL A 151 2.60 -10.17 8.16
N GLY A 152 2.37 -10.78 9.31
CA GLY A 152 1.19 -11.61 9.55
C GLY A 152 1.24 -13.03 9.01
N LEU A 153 2.44 -13.58 8.72
CA LEU A 153 2.64 -15.01 8.47
C LEU A 153 3.30 -15.70 9.68
N GLY A 154 2.93 -16.94 9.92
CA GLY A 154 3.47 -17.74 11.00
C GLY A 154 4.94 -18.12 10.80
N GLU A 155 5.67 -18.31 11.90
CA GLU A 155 7.11 -18.57 11.89
C GLU A 155 7.47 -19.83 11.10
N LYS A 156 6.71 -20.92 11.25
CA LYS A 156 6.96 -22.18 10.54
C LYS A 156 6.86 -22.00 9.03
N LEU A 157 5.86 -21.24 8.59
CA LEU A 157 5.65 -20.96 7.17
C LEU A 157 6.80 -20.09 6.63
N VAL A 158 7.23 -19.08 7.37
CA VAL A 158 8.34 -18.22 6.97
C VAL A 158 9.65 -18.99 6.91
N ASP A 159 9.97 -19.79 7.91
CA ASP A 159 11.20 -20.57 7.96
C ASP A 159 11.29 -21.58 6.82
N GLN A 160 10.16 -22.21 6.47
CA GLN A 160 10.13 -23.26 5.45
C GLN A 160 10.15 -22.67 4.02
N PHE A 161 9.34 -21.65 3.74
CA PHE A 161 9.09 -21.18 2.38
C PHE A 161 9.71 -19.80 2.08
N PHE A 162 9.93 -18.98 3.08
CA PHE A 162 10.49 -17.63 2.96
C PHE A 162 11.73 -17.44 3.83
N THR A 163 12.55 -18.45 3.89
CA THR A 163 13.74 -18.55 4.75
C THR A 163 14.59 -17.27 4.69
N GLY A 164 14.91 -16.72 5.87
CA GLY A 164 15.71 -15.51 6.00
C GLY A 164 14.94 -14.20 5.83
N THR A 165 13.64 -14.24 5.53
CA THR A 165 12.79 -13.05 5.50
C THR A 165 12.44 -12.63 6.92
N PRO A 166 12.73 -11.38 7.35
CA PRO A 166 12.39 -10.93 8.70
C PRO A 166 10.88 -10.84 8.88
N SER A 167 10.38 -11.35 10.00
CA SER A 167 8.98 -11.27 10.41
C SER A 167 8.91 -10.77 11.85
N ARG A 168 8.20 -9.65 12.06
CA ARG A 168 7.99 -9.06 13.40
C ARG A 168 6.60 -9.33 13.95
N ILE A 169 5.67 -9.71 13.10
CA ILE A 169 4.28 -9.99 13.44
C ILE A 169 3.92 -11.35 12.86
N SER A 170 3.82 -12.34 13.73
CA SER A 170 3.37 -13.68 13.39
C SER A 170 1.86 -13.69 13.12
N GLY A 171 1.36 -14.71 12.42
CA GLY A 171 -0.06 -14.80 12.06
C GLY A 171 -0.43 -16.08 11.34
N ALA A 172 -0.87 -15.97 10.08
CA ALA A 172 -1.43 -17.03 9.28
C ALA A 172 -0.41 -18.13 8.96
N GLU A 173 -0.84 -19.37 9.11
CA GLU A 173 -0.13 -20.56 8.68
C GLU A 173 -0.76 -21.15 7.40
N LEU A 174 -0.23 -22.27 6.90
CA LEU A 174 -0.68 -22.88 5.63
C LEU A 174 -2.19 -23.15 5.57
N ASP A 175 -2.83 -23.44 6.69
CA ASP A 175 -4.28 -23.70 6.73
C ASP A 175 -5.11 -22.47 6.37
N ILE A 176 -4.67 -21.29 6.77
CA ILE A 176 -5.34 -20.03 6.43
C ILE A 176 -5.11 -19.70 4.93
N LEU A 177 -3.86 -19.85 4.47
CA LEU A 177 -3.54 -19.63 3.05
C LEU A 177 -4.32 -20.59 2.14
N ALA A 178 -4.46 -21.85 2.54
CA ALA A 178 -5.27 -22.82 1.82
C ALA A 178 -6.75 -22.42 1.77
N LYS A 179 -7.33 -21.99 2.89
CA LYS A 179 -8.72 -21.51 2.94
C LYS A 179 -8.95 -20.31 2.05
N GLU A 180 -8.02 -19.35 2.05
CA GLU A 180 -8.12 -18.14 1.19
C GLU A 180 -7.98 -18.49 -0.30
N ALA A 181 -7.02 -19.35 -0.66
CA ALA A 181 -6.85 -19.81 -2.03
C ALA A 181 -8.11 -20.53 -2.55
N LEU A 182 -8.66 -21.45 -1.74
CA LEU A 182 -9.89 -22.15 -2.08
C LEU A 182 -11.11 -21.23 -2.16
N ALA A 183 -11.19 -20.22 -1.29
CA ALA A 183 -12.29 -19.23 -1.35
C ALA A 183 -12.24 -18.39 -2.64
N ARG A 184 -11.05 -17.96 -3.05
CA ARG A 184 -10.86 -17.25 -4.36
C ARG A 184 -11.17 -18.16 -5.53
N HIS A 185 -10.64 -19.38 -5.53
CA HIS A 185 -10.88 -20.37 -6.56
C HIS A 185 -12.38 -20.66 -6.73
N LYS A 186 -13.09 -20.91 -5.62
CA LYS A 186 -14.54 -21.15 -5.62
C LYS A 186 -15.32 -19.99 -6.25
N LYS A 187 -14.91 -18.74 -6.03
CA LYS A 187 -15.53 -17.57 -6.68
C LYS A 187 -15.37 -17.58 -8.20
N GLY A 188 -14.26 -18.10 -8.73
CA GLY A 188 -13.99 -18.18 -10.15
C GLY A 188 -14.79 -19.28 -10.88
N PHE A 189 -15.27 -20.30 -10.16
CA PHE A 189 -15.96 -21.46 -10.73
C PHE A 189 -17.42 -21.60 -10.25
N VAL A 190 -18.12 -20.47 -10.14
CA VAL A 190 -19.57 -20.47 -9.83
C VAL A 190 -20.38 -20.65 -11.12
N ASN A 191 -21.52 -21.36 -11.03
CA ASN A 191 -22.39 -21.65 -12.19
C ASN A 191 -23.03 -20.40 -12.80
N GLU A 192 -23.16 -19.31 -12.05
CA GLU A 192 -23.66 -18.02 -12.52
C GLU A 192 -22.54 -16.98 -12.33
N VAL A 193 -21.73 -16.78 -13.36
CA VAL A 193 -20.75 -15.71 -13.38
C VAL A 193 -21.51 -14.39 -13.60
N SER A 194 -21.56 -13.55 -12.58
CA SER A 194 -22.02 -12.17 -12.76
C SER A 194 -21.12 -11.47 -13.78
N SER A 195 -21.70 -10.87 -14.80
CA SER A 195 -20.99 -10.02 -15.75
C SER A 195 -20.46 -8.74 -15.10
N ILE A 196 -20.87 -8.46 -13.87
CA ILE A 196 -20.42 -7.31 -13.08
C ILE A 196 -19.35 -7.79 -12.13
N LEU A 197 -18.15 -7.25 -12.28
CA LEU A 197 -17.05 -7.48 -11.36
C LEU A 197 -17.43 -7.06 -9.94
N ASP A 198 -16.96 -7.83 -8.98
CA ASP A 198 -17.06 -7.46 -7.56
C ASP A 198 -16.47 -6.05 -7.37
N GLN A 199 -17.28 -5.14 -6.81
CA GLN A 199 -16.86 -3.74 -6.64
C GLN A 199 -15.68 -3.58 -5.68
N GLY A 200 -15.31 -4.65 -4.99
CA GLY A 200 -14.31 -4.64 -3.93
C GLY A 200 -14.71 -3.69 -2.80
N GLY A 201 -14.06 -3.62 -1.76
CA GLY A 201 -14.32 -2.70 -0.64
C GLY A 201 -13.02 -2.29 0.01
N GLN A 202 -11.89 -2.74 -0.55
CA GLN A 202 -10.58 -2.59 0.05
C GLN A 202 -10.10 -1.13 0.07
N TYR A 203 -10.26 -0.41 -1.03
CA TYR A 203 -9.78 0.97 -1.16
C TYR A 203 -10.86 2.03 -0.94
N HIS A 204 -12.11 1.68 -1.23
CA HIS A 204 -13.26 2.55 -1.05
C HIS A 204 -14.36 1.80 -0.32
N TRP A 205 -15.07 2.51 0.54
CA TRP A 205 -16.23 1.92 1.20
C TRP A 205 -17.26 1.45 0.17
N ARG A 206 -17.75 0.22 0.36
CA ARG A 206 -18.87 -0.36 -0.38
C ARG A 206 -19.84 -1.02 0.61
N ARG A 207 -21.13 -0.94 0.29
CA ARG A 207 -22.15 -1.53 1.13
C ARG A 207 -22.03 -3.06 1.14
N GLY A 208 -21.94 -3.65 2.33
CA GLY A 208 -21.84 -5.09 2.50
C GLY A 208 -20.41 -5.65 2.39
N GLU A 209 -19.43 -4.80 2.06
CA GLU A 209 -18.02 -5.15 1.91
C GLU A 209 -17.21 -4.78 3.16
N GLU A 210 -15.90 -4.71 3.00
CA GLU A 210 -14.95 -4.40 4.07
C GLU A 210 -15.29 -3.11 4.82
N LYS A 211 -15.12 -3.10 6.12
CA LYS A 211 -15.40 -1.94 6.97
C LYS A 211 -14.30 -0.90 6.87
N HIS A 212 -14.72 0.36 6.80
CA HIS A 212 -13.82 1.50 6.77
C HIS A 212 -14.12 2.45 7.94
N MET A 213 -13.07 3.02 8.51
CA MET A 213 -13.18 4.05 9.54
C MET A 213 -13.92 5.29 9.00
N LEU A 214 -13.55 5.73 7.79
CA LEU A 214 -14.20 6.82 7.07
C LEU A 214 -15.33 6.27 6.19
N ASN A 215 -16.40 5.84 6.81
CA ASN A 215 -17.61 5.38 6.15
C ASN A 215 -18.63 6.52 5.98
N PRO A 216 -19.71 6.35 5.18
CA PRO A 216 -20.68 7.40 4.92
C PRO A 216 -21.30 8.00 6.19
N ASN A 217 -21.51 7.19 7.23
CA ASN A 217 -22.07 7.68 8.49
C ASN A 217 -21.10 8.60 9.22
N ALA A 218 -19.82 8.21 9.33
CA ALA A 218 -18.77 9.04 9.93
C ALA A 218 -18.64 10.38 9.19
N ILE A 219 -18.57 10.33 7.86
CA ILE A 219 -18.43 11.52 7.01
C ILE A 219 -19.68 12.41 7.14
N GLY A 220 -20.87 11.83 7.06
CA GLY A 220 -22.14 12.57 7.17
C GLY A 220 -22.29 13.29 8.52
N LEU A 221 -21.99 12.60 9.62
CA LEU A 221 -22.04 13.20 10.96
C LEU A 221 -21.01 14.34 11.10
N LEU A 222 -19.79 14.16 10.63
CA LEU A 222 -18.76 15.19 10.71
C LEU A 222 -19.12 16.42 9.87
N GLN A 223 -19.55 16.22 8.62
CA GLN A 223 -19.95 17.31 7.74
C GLN A 223 -21.17 18.07 8.27
N HIS A 224 -22.16 17.37 8.81
CA HIS A 224 -23.33 18.02 9.39
C HIS A 224 -22.96 18.83 10.61
N ALA A 225 -22.19 18.25 11.54
CA ALA A 225 -21.74 18.92 12.76
C ALA A 225 -20.97 20.21 12.46
N THR A 226 -20.05 20.16 11.49
CA THR A 226 -19.22 21.33 11.14
C THR A 226 -20.01 22.41 10.41
N ARG A 227 -20.91 22.04 9.49
CA ARG A 227 -21.71 23.02 8.73
C ARG A 227 -22.77 23.73 9.59
N SER A 228 -23.38 23.02 10.52
CA SER A 228 -24.39 23.57 11.43
C SER A 228 -23.84 24.09 12.75
N ASN A 229 -22.51 23.94 12.98
CA ASN A 229 -21.85 24.23 14.23
C ASN A 229 -22.54 23.53 15.43
N ASP A 230 -22.96 22.27 15.22
CA ASP A 230 -23.70 21.46 16.20
C ASP A 230 -22.77 20.52 16.96
N TYR A 231 -22.44 20.89 18.20
CA TYR A 231 -21.58 20.08 19.07
C TYR A 231 -22.23 18.74 19.46
N ALA A 232 -23.56 18.65 19.55
CA ALA A 232 -24.23 17.41 19.87
C ALA A 232 -24.06 16.37 18.76
N THR A 233 -24.13 16.81 17.49
CA THR A 233 -23.83 15.95 16.34
C THR A 233 -22.34 15.62 16.26
N PHE A 234 -21.45 16.54 16.62
CA PHE A 234 -20.01 16.23 16.74
C PHE A 234 -19.74 15.13 17.78
N LYS A 235 -20.44 15.16 18.92
CA LYS A 235 -20.34 14.06 19.91
C LYS A 235 -20.81 12.71 19.37
N LYS A 236 -21.83 12.69 18.50
CA LYS A 236 -22.26 11.46 17.81
C LYS A 236 -21.18 10.96 16.87
N PHE A 237 -20.55 11.87 16.12
CA PHE A 237 -19.38 11.54 15.29
C PHE A 237 -18.24 10.95 16.13
N SER A 238 -17.82 11.62 17.22
CA SER A 238 -16.76 11.13 18.10
C SER A 238 -17.06 9.73 18.63
N LYS A 239 -18.28 9.52 19.13
CA LYS A 239 -18.71 8.19 19.63
C LYS A 239 -18.67 7.11 18.54
N HIS A 240 -19.01 7.47 17.31
CA HIS A 240 -18.92 6.54 16.17
C HIS A 240 -17.47 6.27 15.79
N ALA A 241 -16.63 7.30 15.69
CA ALA A 241 -15.23 7.20 15.31
C ALA A 241 -14.38 6.46 16.37
N ASP A 242 -14.64 6.68 17.66
CA ASP A 242 -13.93 6.02 18.76
C ASP A 242 -14.51 4.64 19.12
N GLY A 243 -15.63 4.26 18.53
CA GLY A 243 -16.35 3.02 18.78
C GLY A 243 -15.93 1.85 17.90
N GLU A 244 -16.91 1.03 17.54
CA GLU A 244 -16.69 -0.19 16.75
C GLU A 244 -16.00 0.03 15.40
N SER A 245 -16.25 1.17 14.74
CA SER A 245 -15.65 1.51 13.46
C SER A 245 -14.12 1.55 13.56
N THR A 246 -13.60 2.22 14.60
CA THR A 246 -12.15 2.29 14.83
C THR A 246 -11.57 0.97 15.33
N ARG A 247 -12.30 0.24 16.17
CA ARG A 247 -11.87 -1.07 16.69
C ARG A 247 -11.66 -2.10 15.58
N GLN A 248 -12.41 -2.02 14.51
CA GLN A 248 -12.33 -2.98 13.40
C GLN A 248 -11.37 -2.55 12.29
N CYS A 249 -10.98 -1.29 12.25
CA CYS A 249 -10.21 -0.74 11.14
C CYS A 249 -8.80 -0.27 11.51
N THR A 250 -8.47 -0.15 12.79
CA THR A 250 -7.15 0.35 13.23
C THR A 250 -6.60 -0.41 14.42
N LEU A 251 -5.28 -0.58 14.47
CA LEU A 251 -4.61 -1.16 15.64
C LEU A 251 -4.85 -0.33 16.91
N ARG A 252 -4.91 0.99 16.79
CA ARG A 252 -5.22 1.88 17.92
C ARG A 252 -6.56 1.58 18.56
N GLY A 253 -7.55 1.17 17.77
CA GLY A 253 -8.87 0.76 18.26
C GLY A 253 -8.85 -0.46 19.17
N LEU A 254 -7.78 -1.25 19.16
CA LEU A 254 -7.60 -2.41 20.02
C LEU A 254 -6.96 -2.07 21.37
N PHE A 255 -6.42 -0.86 21.53
CA PHE A 255 -5.78 -0.43 22.78
C PHE A 255 -6.82 0.08 23.78
N ASN A 256 -6.55 -0.17 25.05
CA ASN A 256 -7.31 0.38 26.17
C ASN A 256 -6.37 1.14 27.09
N PHE A 257 -6.89 2.18 27.74
CA PHE A 257 -6.15 2.87 28.77
C PHE A 257 -5.91 1.95 29.97
N ARG A 258 -4.66 1.93 30.43
CA ARG A 258 -4.35 1.26 31.70
C ARG A 258 -5.03 2.01 32.84
N LYS A 259 -5.78 1.30 33.66
CA LYS A 259 -6.36 1.86 34.88
C LYS A 259 -5.25 2.18 35.86
N THR A 260 -5.21 3.41 36.32
CA THR A 260 -4.31 3.93 37.34
C THR A 260 -5.11 4.62 38.44
N SER A 261 -4.47 4.98 39.54
CA SER A 261 -5.10 5.85 40.56
C SER A 261 -5.42 7.20 39.95
N PRO A 262 -6.62 7.75 40.17
CA PRO A 262 -6.96 9.10 39.72
C PRO A 262 -6.07 10.15 40.39
N ILE A 263 -5.75 11.20 39.65
CA ILE A 263 -5.06 12.39 40.14
C ILE A 263 -6.03 13.57 40.17
N PRO A 264 -5.80 14.58 41.02
CA PRO A 264 -6.58 15.82 41.04
C PRO A 264 -6.59 16.50 39.67
N ILE A 265 -7.70 17.14 39.32
CA ILE A 265 -7.87 17.75 37.98
C ILE A 265 -6.91 18.93 37.75
N ASP A 266 -6.51 19.62 38.80
CA ASP A 266 -5.56 20.72 38.79
C ASP A 266 -4.10 20.25 38.57
N GLU A 267 -3.82 18.97 38.76
CA GLU A 267 -2.55 18.34 38.40
C GLU A 267 -2.54 17.83 36.94
N VAL A 268 -3.69 17.82 36.26
CA VAL A 268 -3.80 17.42 34.85
C VAL A 268 -3.40 18.57 33.95
N GLU A 269 -2.57 18.31 32.95
CA GLU A 269 -2.13 19.31 31.99
C GLU A 269 -3.33 19.93 31.25
N SER A 270 -3.33 21.27 31.11
CA SER A 270 -4.43 22.00 30.48
C SER A 270 -4.54 21.68 28.97
N VAL A 271 -5.71 21.87 28.39
CA VAL A 271 -5.95 21.67 26.94
C VAL A 271 -5.03 22.59 26.12
N GLU A 272 -4.82 23.81 26.57
CA GLU A 272 -3.95 24.81 25.93
C GLU A 272 -2.49 24.31 25.86
N GLU A 273 -1.98 23.71 26.92
CA GLU A 273 -0.62 23.15 26.93
C GLU A 273 -0.52 21.89 26.06
N ILE A 274 -1.56 21.06 26.06
CA ILE A 274 -1.63 19.87 25.19
C ILE A 274 -1.64 20.27 23.72
N THR A 275 -2.47 21.24 23.32
CA THR A 275 -2.62 21.66 21.92
C THR A 275 -1.36 22.25 21.32
N LYS A 276 -0.48 22.87 22.12
CA LYS A 276 0.83 23.38 21.66
C LYS A 276 1.72 22.30 21.02
N ARG A 277 1.53 21.04 21.39
CA ARG A 277 2.29 19.91 20.84
C ARG A 277 1.69 19.32 19.57
N PHE A 278 0.50 19.75 19.18
CA PHE A 278 -0.16 19.25 17.98
C PHE A 278 0.25 20.04 16.74
N CYS A 279 0.42 19.32 15.65
CA CYS A 279 0.63 19.89 14.33
C CYS A 279 -0.20 19.16 13.28
N THR A 280 -0.51 19.85 12.18
CA THR A 280 -1.11 19.19 11.02
C THR A 280 -0.09 18.34 10.30
N GLY A 281 -0.54 17.35 9.53
CA GLY A 281 0.27 16.74 8.49
C GLY A 281 0.75 17.80 7.48
N ALA A 282 1.85 17.53 6.81
CA ALA A 282 2.38 18.36 5.75
C ALA A 282 1.53 18.19 4.48
N MET A 283 0.60 19.11 4.23
CA MET A 283 -0.28 19.09 3.06
C MET A 283 0.06 20.26 2.16
N SER A 284 0.46 19.97 0.92
CA SER A 284 0.87 21.00 -0.05
C SER A 284 -0.33 21.68 -0.71
N ILE A 285 -0.20 22.98 -1.00
CA ILE A 285 -1.07 23.66 -1.97
C ILE A 285 -0.97 22.90 -3.29
N GLY A 286 -2.11 22.63 -3.92
CA GLY A 286 -2.22 21.79 -5.09
C GLY A 286 -2.70 20.37 -4.78
N SER A 287 -2.36 19.78 -3.61
CA SER A 287 -3.05 18.60 -3.09
C SER A 287 -4.36 18.97 -2.40
N ILE A 288 -4.40 20.12 -1.76
CA ILE A 288 -5.60 20.78 -1.21
C ILE A 288 -5.72 22.19 -1.76
N SER A 289 -6.91 22.79 -1.66
CA SER A 289 -7.12 24.17 -2.12
C SER A 289 -6.42 25.18 -1.21
N ARG A 290 -6.23 26.38 -1.71
CA ARG A 290 -5.66 27.50 -0.94
C ARG A 290 -6.50 27.78 0.32
N GLU A 291 -7.82 27.82 0.16
CA GLU A 291 -8.77 28.10 1.25
C GLU A 291 -8.68 27.04 2.35
N ALA A 292 -8.60 25.77 1.99
CA ALA A 292 -8.44 24.68 2.95
C ALA A 292 -7.09 24.79 3.71
N HIS A 293 -6.02 25.11 2.97
CA HIS A 293 -4.68 25.27 3.55
C HIS A 293 -4.63 26.46 4.53
N GLU A 294 -5.24 27.61 4.16
CA GLU A 294 -5.31 28.79 5.02
C GLU A 294 -6.21 28.54 6.24
N THR A 295 -7.35 27.88 6.05
CA THR A 295 -8.26 27.50 7.15
C THR A 295 -7.57 26.63 8.20
N LEU A 296 -6.76 25.64 7.76
CA LEU A 296 -5.97 24.83 8.67
C LEU A 296 -4.95 25.67 9.45
N ALA A 297 -4.30 26.63 8.81
CA ALA A 297 -3.36 27.50 9.47
C ALA A 297 -4.04 28.38 10.53
N ILE A 298 -5.18 28.99 10.19
CA ILE A 298 -5.98 29.80 11.12
C ILE A 298 -6.43 28.96 12.31
N ALA A 299 -6.99 27.77 12.05
CA ALA A 299 -7.48 26.90 13.12
C ALA A 299 -6.37 26.52 14.09
N MET A 300 -5.21 26.09 13.57
CA MET A 300 -4.08 25.72 14.42
C MET A 300 -3.48 26.91 15.17
N ASN A 301 -3.41 28.09 14.54
CA ASN A 301 -2.95 29.29 15.22
C ASN A 301 -3.87 29.70 16.37
N ARG A 302 -5.20 29.65 16.18
CA ARG A 302 -6.19 29.91 17.24
C ARG A 302 -6.08 28.92 18.39
N LEU A 303 -5.80 27.65 18.10
CA LEU A 303 -5.64 26.60 19.12
C LEU A 303 -4.27 26.60 19.81
N GLY A 304 -3.33 27.43 19.37
CA GLY A 304 -1.96 27.41 19.88
C GLY A 304 -1.08 26.30 19.27
N GLY A 305 -1.62 25.47 18.38
CA GLY A 305 -0.90 24.44 17.65
C GLY A 305 -0.13 24.97 16.44
N ARG A 306 0.28 24.08 15.54
CA ARG A 306 1.10 24.42 14.37
C ARG A 306 0.57 23.78 13.11
N SER A 307 0.43 24.54 12.03
CA SER A 307 0.21 24.02 10.69
C SER A 307 1.53 23.95 9.92
N ASN A 308 1.56 23.11 8.89
CA ASN A 308 2.73 22.83 8.07
C ASN A 308 2.43 23.22 6.62
N THR A 309 3.37 23.92 5.97
CA THR A 309 3.20 24.35 4.58
C THR A 309 3.15 23.21 3.57
N GLY A 310 3.72 22.05 3.91
CA GLY A 310 4.03 21.05 2.90
C GLY A 310 5.09 21.54 1.90
N GLU A 311 5.33 20.76 0.85
CA GLU A 311 6.33 21.07 -0.19
C GLU A 311 5.96 22.27 -1.05
N GLY A 312 4.69 22.58 -1.18
CA GLY A 312 4.21 23.68 -2.04
C GLY A 312 4.50 25.07 -1.50
N GLY A 313 4.97 25.16 -0.25
CA GLY A 313 5.21 26.46 0.39
C GLY A 313 3.93 27.21 0.70
N GLU A 314 4.03 28.51 0.84
CA GLU A 314 2.91 29.42 1.02
C GLU A 314 3.22 30.82 0.50
N ASP A 315 2.18 31.56 0.12
CA ASP A 315 2.30 32.94 -0.35
C ASP A 315 2.77 33.86 0.79
N SER A 316 3.67 34.79 0.49
CA SER A 316 4.23 35.76 1.44
C SER A 316 3.18 36.67 2.10
N ILE A 317 2.05 36.91 1.42
CA ILE A 317 0.94 37.71 1.96
C ILE A 317 0.34 37.09 3.23
N ARG A 318 0.49 35.79 3.42
CA ARG A 318 -0.01 35.06 4.60
C ARG A 318 0.75 35.37 5.89
N ASN A 319 1.93 36.00 5.78
CA ASN A 319 2.70 36.45 6.93
C ASN A 319 2.12 37.72 7.59
N THR A 320 1.21 38.42 6.89
CA THR A 320 0.48 39.55 7.43
C THR A 320 -0.83 39.07 8.03
N PRO A 321 -1.09 39.33 9.34
CA PRO A 321 -2.38 38.99 9.96
C PRO A 321 -3.55 39.66 9.25
N ASP A 322 -4.69 38.99 9.24
CA ASP A 322 -5.96 39.52 8.75
C ASP A 322 -6.49 40.63 9.69
N THR A 323 -7.41 41.44 9.21
CA THR A 323 -8.00 42.57 9.97
C THR A 323 -8.71 42.15 11.26
N ASN A 324 -9.15 40.90 11.33
CA ASN A 324 -9.75 40.32 12.54
C ASN A 324 -8.71 39.69 13.50
N GLY A 325 -7.42 39.83 13.22
CA GLY A 325 -6.33 39.29 14.01
C GLY A 325 -5.94 37.85 13.70
N ASP A 326 -6.61 37.17 12.77
CA ASP A 326 -6.25 35.82 12.37
C ASP A 326 -4.94 35.78 11.61
N SER A 327 -4.16 34.75 11.83
CA SER A 327 -2.94 34.48 11.08
C SER A 327 -3.15 33.28 10.16
N ARG A 328 -2.96 33.50 8.86
CA ARG A 328 -2.96 32.44 7.84
C ARG A 328 -1.59 31.80 7.66
N ARG A 329 -0.59 32.27 8.39
CA ARG A 329 0.80 31.77 8.34
C ARG A 329 0.90 30.37 8.96
N SER A 330 1.48 29.43 8.24
CA SER A 330 1.89 28.16 8.81
C SER A 330 3.16 28.32 9.64
N LYS A 331 3.16 27.88 10.87
CA LYS A 331 4.33 27.97 11.76
C LYS A 331 5.47 27.04 11.33
N ILE A 332 5.13 25.87 10.77
CA ILE A 332 6.12 24.92 10.26
C ILE A 332 6.32 25.17 8.77
N LYS A 333 7.54 25.47 8.37
CA LYS A 333 7.94 25.61 6.96
C LYS A 333 8.68 24.35 6.53
N GLN A 334 8.13 23.64 5.53
CA GLN A 334 8.79 22.46 4.99
C GLN A 334 9.78 22.85 3.91
N VAL A 335 10.96 22.23 3.96
CA VAL A 335 12.03 22.38 2.97
C VAL A 335 12.30 21.03 2.35
N ALA A 336 11.96 20.86 1.06
CA ALA A 336 12.18 19.61 0.33
C ALA A 336 13.49 19.64 -0.47
N SER A 337 13.50 20.36 -1.59
CA SER A 337 14.64 20.42 -2.50
C SER A 337 15.06 21.87 -2.87
N GLY A 338 14.47 22.85 -2.23
CA GLY A 338 14.68 24.28 -2.54
C GLY A 338 14.06 24.77 -3.83
N ARG A 339 13.46 23.88 -4.65
CA ARG A 339 12.90 24.25 -5.97
C ARG A 339 11.47 24.78 -5.93
N PHE A 340 10.83 24.80 -4.78
CA PHE A 340 9.47 25.31 -4.58
C PHE A 340 9.44 26.68 -3.89
N GLY A 341 10.35 27.58 -4.26
CA GLY A 341 10.36 28.95 -3.77
C GLY A 341 10.86 29.12 -2.34
N VAL A 342 11.68 28.20 -1.83
CA VAL A 342 12.37 28.36 -0.55
C VAL A 342 13.41 29.47 -0.69
N ASN A 343 13.22 30.56 0.07
CA ASN A 343 14.12 31.68 0.13
C ASN A 343 14.28 32.18 1.57
N SER A 344 15.12 33.17 1.79
CA SER A 344 15.40 33.69 3.13
C SER A 344 14.16 34.25 3.82
N TYR A 345 13.28 34.91 3.09
CA TYR A 345 12.04 35.45 3.62
C TYR A 345 11.08 34.33 4.09
N TYR A 346 10.94 33.26 3.29
CA TYR A 346 10.16 32.10 3.69
C TYR A 346 10.69 31.46 4.96
N LEU A 347 12.00 31.27 5.05
CA LEU A 347 12.64 30.64 6.22
C LEU A 347 12.60 31.53 7.47
N SER A 348 12.79 32.85 7.33
CA SER A 348 12.76 33.78 8.46
C SER A 348 11.37 33.91 9.11
N ASN A 349 10.32 33.51 8.40
CA ASN A 349 8.95 33.47 8.89
C ASN A 349 8.55 32.10 9.46
N ALA A 350 9.49 31.17 9.63
CA ALA A 350 9.25 29.88 10.25
C ALA A 350 9.44 29.96 11.76
N ASP A 351 8.51 29.38 12.54
CA ASP A 351 8.75 29.08 13.94
C ASP A 351 9.53 27.75 14.05
N GLU A 352 9.31 26.85 13.07
CA GLU A 352 9.96 25.54 12.96
C GLU A 352 10.21 25.20 11.49
N MET A 353 11.36 24.63 11.17
CA MET A 353 11.69 24.13 9.85
C MET A 353 11.64 22.61 9.83
N GLN A 354 10.94 22.05 8.85
CA GLN A 354 10.89 20.61 8.62
C GLN A 354 11.65 20.26 7.34
N ILE A 355 12.74 19.53 7.48
CA ILE A 355 13.48 19.02 6.31
C ILE A 355 12.78 17.75 5.82
N LYS A 356 12.35 17.75 4.56
CA LYS A 356 11.77 16.61 3.91
C LYS A 356 12.81 15.87 3.08
N ILE A 357 13.07 14.64 3.43
CA ILE A 357 13.87 13.71 2.63
C ILE A 357 13.01 13.05 1.54
N SER A 358 13.64 12.31 0.63
CA SER A 358 12.94 11.65 -0.49
C SER A 358 11.84 10.69 -0.02
N GLN A 359 10.74 10.64 -0.77
CA GLN A 359 9.63 9.73 -0.47
C GLN A 359 9.97 8.29 -0.83
N GLY A 360 9.92 7.38 0.17
CA GLY A 360 10.19 5.96 -0.03
C GLY A 360 9.18 5.25 -0.95
N ALA A 361 7.91 5.61 -0.83
CA ALA A 361 6.82 5.01 -1.61
C ALA A 361 6.75 5.46 -3.09
N LYS A 362 7.42 6.54 -3.45
CA LYS A 362 7.42 7.09 -4.82
C LYS A 362 8.86 7.29 -5.32
N PRO A 363 9.64 6.23 -5.54
CA PRO A 363 11.03 6.35 -5.95
C PRO A 363 11.16 7.13 -7.26
N GLY A 364 11.81 8.31 -7.20
CA GLY A 364 12.12 9.11 -8.37
C GLY A 364 10.95 9.88 -9.01
N GLU A 365 9.73 9.81 -8.45
CA GLU A 365 8.56 10.48 -9.04
C GLU A 365 8.15 11.76 -8.31
N GLY A 366 8.48 11.90 -7.03
CA GLY A 366 8.09 13.07 -6.24
C GLY A 366 6.56 13.27 -6.17
N GLY A 367 6.13 14.48 -5.87
CA GLY A 367 4.72 14.87 -5.91
C GLY A 367 4.26 15.16 -7.33
N GLN A 368 3.61 14.21 -8.00
CA GLN A 368 3.05 14.42 -9.32
C GLN A 368 1.62 14.98 -9.22
N LEU A 369 1.36 16.12 -9.84
CA LEU A 369 0.02 16.68 -9.98
C LEU A 369 -0.58 16.21 -11.31
N PRO A 370 -1.78 15.62 -11.31
CA PRO A 370 -2.53 15.40 -12.53
C PRO A 370 -2.84 16.72 -13.24
N GLY A 371 -2.84 16.74 -14.58
CA GLY A 371 -3.03 17.96 -15.37
C GLY A 371 -4.26 18.79 -15.00
N HIS A 372 -5.36 18.14 -14.61
CA HIS A 372 -6.60 18.82 -14.18
C HIS A 372 -6.50 19.53 -12.81
N LYS A 373 -5.41 19.35 -12.07
CA LYS A 373 -5.14 20.04 -10.80
C LYS A 373 -4.09 21.13 -10.91
N VAL A 374 -3.54 21.32 -12.11
CA VAL A 374 -2.63 22.43 -12.39
C VAL A 374 -3.49 23.62 -12.80
N SER A 375 -3.58 24.62 -11.93
CA SER A 375 -4.27 25.89 -12.21
C SER A 375 -3.30 26.91 -12.77
#